data_f42c8eb4eaa1a90a9c0f3ab29302563f
#
_entry.id   f42c8eb4eaa1a90a9c0f3ab29302563f
#
_cell.length_a   1.000
_cell.length_b   1.000
_cell.length_c   1.000
_cell.angle_alpha   90.00
_cell.angle_beta   90.00
_cell.angle_gamma   90.00
#
_symmetry.space_group_name_H-M   'P 1'
#
loop_
_entity.id
_entity.type
_entity.pdbx_description
1 polymer ?
#
loop_
_entity_poly.entity_id
_entity_poly.type
_entity_poly.pdbx_seq_one_letter_code
_entity_poly.pdbx_strand_id
1 'polypeptide(L)'
;MLRYVGIIVLAILTGSIVNMLLVMIGPILIPPPNGLDITTETGLQNALPLMQTEHFVFPFLAHALGTFVGAWIVASLNKQNNHAHYVIAGLFFIGGAMMILQMPSPLWFSILDLTFAYVPMAWLAGKYRWMKE
;
A
#
# COMPACT_ATOMS: atom_id res chain seq x y z
N MET A 1 19.76 6.56 17.05
CA MET A 1 19.61 5.39 16.17
C MET A 1 18.43 4.51 16.58
N LEU A 2 18.36 4.01 17.81
CA LEU A 2 17.29 3.11 18.30
C LEU A 2 15.86 3.71 18.15
N ARG A 3 15.69 4.99 18.50
CA ARG A 3 14.42 5.72 18.34
C ARG A 3 13.95 5.75 16.87
N TYR A 4 14.87 5.99 15.93
CA TYR A 4 14.54 6.03 14.51
C TYR A 4 14.07 4.67 14.00
N VAL A 5 14.77 3.59 14.36
CA VAL A 5 14.36 2.22 14.02
C VAL A 5 12.98 1.91 14.59
N GLY A 6 12.70 2.29 15.85
CA GLY A 6 11.38 2.12 16.46
C GLY A 6 10.27 2.85 15.70
N ILE A 7 10.50 4.07 15.21
CA ILE A 7 9.53 4.83 14.40
C ILE A 7 9.28 4.12 13.06
N ILE A 8 10.31 3.63 12.39
CA ILE A 8 10.18 2.90 11.12
C ILE A 8 9.38 1.61 11.33
N VAL A 9 9.70 0.83 12.36
CA VAL A 9 8.95 -0.40 12.67
C VAL A 9 7.47 -0.10 12.95
N LEU A 10 7.18 0.91 13.78
CA LEU A 10 5.80 1.34 14.05
C LEU A 10 5.07 1.75 12.75
N ALA A 11 5.74 2.50 11.89
CA ALA A 11 5.19 2.96 10.63
C ALA A 11 4.87 1.81 9.67
N ILE A 12 5.80 0.84 9.55
CA ILE A 12 5.59 -0.37 8.74
C ILE A 12 4.39 -1.15 9.28
N LEU A 13 4.35 -1.43 10.58
CA LEU A 13 3.26 -2.19 11.20
C LEU A 13 1.90 -1.50 10.98
N THR A 14 1.81 -0.20 11.27
CA THR A 14 0.55 0.54 11.11
C THR A 14 0.13 0.65 9.65
N GLY A 15 1.05 0.95 8.75
CA GLY A 15 0.78 1.00 7.31
C GLY A 15 0.34 -0.35 6.76
N SER A 16 0.96 -1.46 7.22
CA SER A 16 0.57 -2.82 6.85
C SER A 16 -0.80 -3.20 7.39
N ILE A 17 -1.17 -2.77 8.60
CA ILE A 17 -2.52 -2.99 9.15
C ILE A 17 -3.56 -2.27 8.30
N VAL A 18 -3.34 -1.01 7.94
CA VAL A 18 -4.25 -0.25 7.06
C VAL A 18 -4.40 -0.94 5.71
N ASN A 19 -3.28 -1.37 5.11
CA ASN A 19 -3.28 -2.13 3.86
C ASN A 19 -4.14 -3.41 4.00
N MET A 20 -3.85 -4.23 5.00
CA MET A 20 -4.58 -5.49 5.22
C MET A 20 -6.07 -5.29 5.41
N LEU A 21 -6.48 -4.30 6.21
CA LEU A 21 -7.89 -3.98 6.43
C LEU A 21 -8.61 -3.64 5.13
N LEU A 22 -7.99 -2.84 4.25
CA LEU A 22 -8.59 -2.47 2.96
C LEU A 22 -8.65 -3.65 1.99
N VAL A 23 -7.62 -4.51 1.97
CA VAL A 23 -7.64 -5.75 1.19
C VAL A 23 -8.75 -6.69 1.65
N MET A 24 -9.00 -6.77 2.98
CA MET A 24 -10.08 -7.61 3.53
C MET A 24 -11.48 -7.03 3.30
N ILE A 25 -11.63 -5.71 3.33
CA ILE A 25 -12.91 -5.03 3.09
C ILE A 25 -13.29 -5.08 1.62
N GLY A 26 -12.32 -5.01 0.72
CA GLY A 26 -12.55 -4.97 -0.72
C GLY A 26 -13.51 -6.03 -1.24
N PRO A 27 -13.27 -7.34 -1.02
CA PRO A 27 -14.12 -8.42 -1.49
C PRO A 27 -15.51 -8.45 -0.85
N ILE A 28 -15.72 -7.79 0.29
CA ILE A 28 -17.03 -7.65 0.93
C ILE A 28 -17.89 -6.63 0.18
N LEU A 29 -17.26 -5.55 -0.30
CA LEU A 29 -17.95 -4.46 -1.02
C LEU A 29 -18.01 -4.69 -2.52
N ILE A 30 -16.96 -5.28 -3.08
CA ILE A 30 -16.87 -5.66 -4.50
C ILE A 30 -16.50 -7.15 -4.55
N PRO A 31 -17.52 -8.05 -4.56
CA PRO A 31 -17.28 -9.48 -4.53
C PRO A 31 -16.50 -9.97 -5.76
N PRO A 32 -15.64 -10.99 -5.59
CA PRO A 32 -14.90 -11.55 -6.71
C PRO A 32 -15.83 -12.15 -7.77
N PRO A 33 -15.42 -12.17 -9.06
CA PRO A 33 -16.23 -12.72 -10.14
C PRO A 33 -16.61 -14.18 -9.87
N ASN A 34 -17.85 -14.55 -10.17
CA ASN A 34 -18.36 -15.93 -10.09
C ASN A 34 -18.18 -16.62 -8.72
N GLY A 35 -18.03 -15.86 -7.62
CA GLY A 35 -17.84 -16.41 -6.28
C GLY A 35 -16.53 -17.18 -6.10
N LEU A 36 -15.51 -16.86 -6.89
CA LEU A 36 -14.18 -17.46 -6.75
C LEU A 36 -13.57 -17.16 -5.39
N ASP A 37 -12.95 -18.16 -4.80
CA ASP A 37 -12.21 -18.00 -3.54
C ASP A 37 -10.87 -17.29 -3.79
N ILE A 38 -10.76 -16.07 -3.31
CA ILE A 38 -9.52 -15.27 -3.41
C ILE A 38 -8.71 -15.25 -2.11
N THR A 39 -9.06 -16.10 -1.14
CA THR A 39 -8.32 -16.20 0.13
C THR A 39 -7.07 -17.06 0.02
N THR A 40 -6.99 -17.86 -1.02
CA THR A 40 -5.81 -18.70 -1.32
C THR A 40 -5.03 -18.12 -2.50
N GLU A 41 -3.72 -18.38 -2.54
CA GLU A 41 -2.86 -17.95 -3.64
C GLU A 41 -3.35 -18.47 -5.00
N THR A 42 -3.66 -19.76 -5.06
CA THR A 42 -4.19 -20.40 -6.29
C THR A 42 -5.55 -19.82 -6.70
N GLY A 43 -6.44 -19.58 -5.74
CA GLY A 43 -7.74 -18.98 -5.98
C GLY A 43 -7.61 -17.56 -6.53
N LEU A 44 -6.72 -16.74 -5.95
CA LEU A 44 -6.44 -15.39 -6.44
C LEU A 44 -5.83 -15.41 -7.85
N GLN A 45 -4.87 -16.30 -8.13
CA GLN A 45 -4.30 -16.44 -9.49
C GLN A 45 -5.35 -16.79 -10.53
N ASN A 46 -6.31 -17.66 -10.19
CA ASN A 46 -7.41 -18.03 -11.08
C ASN A 46 -8.43 -16.89 -11.26
N ALA A 47 -8.63 -16.07 -10.26
CA ALA A 47 -9.57 -14.95 -10.29
C ALA A 47 -9.02 -13.72 -11.04
N LEU A 48 -7.73 -13.44 -10.97
CA LEU A 48 -7.11 -12.25 -11.56
C LEU A 48 -7.46 -12.02 -13.04
N PRO A 49 -7.43 -13.02 -13.94
CA PRO A 49 -7.80 -12.83 -15.34
C PRO A 49 -9.28 -12.48 -15.56
N LEU A 50 -10.15 -12.79 -14.59
CA LEU A 50 -11.59 -12.56 -14.63
C LEU A 50 -12.01 -11.28 -13.92
N MET A 51 -11.09 -10.62 -13.18
CA MET A 51 -11.35 -9.39 -12.48
C MET A 51 -11.54 -8.21 -13.43
N GLN A 52 -12.56 -7.40 -13.14
CA GLN A 52 -12.81 -6.13 -13.80
C GLN A 52 -12.12 -4.97 -13.07
N THR A 53 -12.13 -3.80 -13.66
CA THR A 53 -11.42 -2.61 -13.13
C THR A 53 -11.81 -2.28 -11.68
N GLU A 54 -13.08 -2.43 -11.32
CA GLU A 54 -13.57 -2.16 -9.97
C GLU A 54 -12.93 -3.03 -8.89
N HIS A 55 -12.54 -4.26 -9.22
CA HIS A 55 -11.90 -5.16 -8.25
C HIS A 55 -10.49 -4.70 -7.84
N PHE A 56 -9.87 -3.82 -8.63
CA PHE A 56 -8.54 -3.25 -8.34
C PHE A 56 -8.58 -1.96 -7.53
N VAL A 57 -9.77 -1.40 -7.25
CA VAL A 57 -9.93 -0.17 -6.45
C VAL A 57 -9.39 -0.37 -5.03
N PHE A 58 -9.82 -1.42 -4.35
CA PHE A 58 -9.38 -1.68 -2.97
C PHE A 58 -7.91 -2.07 -2.86
N PRO A 59 -7.33 -2.93 -3.72
CA PRO A 59 -5.89 -3.14 -3.77
C PRO A 59 -5.09 -1.85 -3.93
N PHE A 60 -5.48 -0.96 -4.86
CA PHE A 60 -4.82 0.33 -5.02
C PHE A 60 -4.94 1.21 -3.76
N LEU A 61 -6.15 1.34 -3.19
CA LEU A 61 -6.37 2.11 -1.96
C LEU A 61 -5.58 1.53 -0.78
N ALA A 62 -5.48 0.21 -0.70
CA ALA A 62 -4.71 -0.47 0.34
C ALA A 62 -3.22 -0.07 0.29
N HIS A 63 -2.61 -0.12 -0.89
CA HIS A 63 -1.23 0.28 -1.10
C HIS A 63 -1.04 1.78 -0.87
N ALA A 64 -1.91 2.60 -1.44
CA ALA A 64 -1.83 4.06 -1.33
C ALA A 64 -2.01 4.55 0.11
N LEU A 65 -3.09 4.14 0.79
CA LEU A 65 -3.37 4.59 2.16
C LEU A 65 -2.45 3.94 3.19
N GLY A 66 -2.05 2.68 2.99
CA GLY A 66 -1.04 2.03 3.81
C GLY A 66 0.29 2.77 3.77
N THR A 67 0.75 3.13 2.57
CA THR A 67 1.96 3.94 2.38
C THR A 67 1.81 5.33 2.97
N PHE A 68 0.68 5.99 2.72
CA PHE A 68 0.41 7.33 3.26
C PHE A 68 0.49 7.34 4.79
N VAL A 69 -0.23 6.45 5.46
CA VAL A 69 -0.27 6.39 6.94
C VAL A 69 1.10 6.07 7.51
N GLY A 70 1.80 5.06 6.97
CA GLY A 70 3.16 4.74 7.40
C GLY A 70 4.13 5.91 7.21
N ALA A 71 4.13 6.53 6.04
CA ALA A 71 4.97 7.70 5.75
C ALA A 71 4.61 8.90 6.64
N TRP A 72 3.33 9.13 6.92
CA TRP A 72 2.87 10.20 7.80
C TRP A 72 3.34 10.03 9.25
N ILE A 73 3.35 8.80 9.76
CA ILE A 73 3.92 8.49 11.09
C ILE A 73 5.40 8.89 11.15
N VAL A 74 6.19 8.48 10.14
CA VAL A 74 7.61 8.83 10.09
C VAL A 74 7.80 10.34 9.97
N ALA A 75 7.05 10.99 9.09
CA ALA A 75 7.12 12.44 8.89
C ALA A 75 6.76 13.22 10.16
N SER A 76 5.80 12.73 10.95
CA SER A 76 5.31 13.39 12.16
C SER A 76 6.22 13.18 13.38
N LEU A 77 6.79 11.97 13.52
CA LEU A 77 7.59 11.60 14.70
C LEU A 77 9.10 11.85 14.51
N ASN A 78 9.59 11.92 13.26
CA ASN A 78 10.99 12.19 12.95
C ASN A 78 11.18 13.58 12.33
N LYS A 79 11.11 14.62 13.15
CA LYS A 79 11.23 16.01 12.72
C LYS A 79 12.66 16.41 12.27
N GLN A 80 13.67 15.61 12.61
CA GLN A 80 15.08 15.91 12.31
C GLN A 80 15.44 15.64 10.84
N ASN A 81 14.72 14.74 10.16
CA ASN A 81 15.00 14.38 8.77
C ASN A 81 13.73 14.50 7.92
N ASN A 82 13.69 15.55 7.12
CA ASN A 82 12.53 15.86 6.26
C ASN A 82 12.26 14.84 5.16
N HIS A 83 13.19 13.93 4.89
CA HIS A 83 13.05 12.91 3.84
C HIS A 83 12.91 11.48 4.39
N ALA A 84 12.92 11.30 5.71
CA ALA A 84 12.89 9.99 6.34
C ALA A 84 11.64 9.16 5.97
N HIS A 85 10.50 9.83 5.69
CA HIS A 85 9.26 9.19 5.31
C HIS A 85 9.31 8.48 3.95
N TYR A 86 10.23 8.85 3.05
CA TYR A 86 10.44 8.14 1.78
C TYR A 86 11.01 6.73 1.96
N VAL A 87 11.58 6.41 3.13
CA VAL A 87 12.00 5.05 3.45
C VAL A 87 10.79 4.10 3.42
N ILE A 88 9.63 4.55 3.92
CA ILE A 88 8.39 3.76 3.87
C ILE A 88 7.93 3.55 2.42
N ALA A 89 7.97 4.61 1.60
CA ALA A 89 7.65 4.48 0.17
C ALA A 89 8.53 3.45 -0.53
N GLY A 90 9.85 3.49 -0.29
CA GLY A 90 10.80 2.54 -0.87
C GLY A 90 10.54 1.10 -0.44
N LEU A 91 10.31 0.87 0.86
CA LEU A 91 10.04 -0.47 1.39
C LEU A 91 8.72 -1.04 0.83
N PHE A 92 7.66 -0.24 0.81
CA PHE A 92 6.36 -0.69 0.31
C PHE A 92 6.36 -0.84 -1.22
N PHE A 93 7.07 0.04 -1.95
CA PHE A 93 7.28 -0.11 -3.39
C PHE A 93 7.97 -1.43 -3.74
N ILE A 94 9.04 -1.79 -3.02
CA ILE A 94 9.72 -3.08 -3.21
C ILE A 94 8.75 -4.23 -2.94
N GLY A 95 7.96 -4.16 -1.85
CA GLY A 95 6.93 -5.14 -1.55
C GLY A 95 5.88 -5.27 -2.67
N GLY A 96 5.37 -4.15 -3.19
CA GLY A 96 4.43 -4.12 -4.31
C GLY A 96 5.02 -4.67 -5.60
N ALA A 97 6.26 -4.31 -5.93
CA ALA A 97 6.96 -4.84 -7.09
C ALA A 97 7.18 -6.36 -7.00
N MET A 98 7.56 -6.87 -5.83
CA MET A 98 7.68 -8.32 -5.59
C MET A 98 6.32 -9.02 -5.72
N MET A 99 5.23 -8.39 -5.25
CA MET A 99 3.89 -8.93 -5.38
C MET A 99 3.46 -9.08 -6.85
N ILE A 100 3.77 -8.10 -7.70
CA ILE A 100 3.50 -8.15 -9.14
C ILE A 100 4.23 -9.31 -9.82
N LEU A 101 5.45 -9.63 -9.37
CA LEU A 101 6.22 -10.76 -9.90
C LEU A 101 5.62 -12.12 -9.50
N GLN A 102 4.98 -12.22 -8.34
CA GLN A 102 4.36 -13.44 -7.83
C GLN A 102 2.90 -13.60 -8.29
N MET A 103 2.19 -12.49 -8.36
CA MET A 103 0.79 -12.40 -8.74
C MET A 103 0.64 -11.49 -9.95
N PRO A 104 0.70 -12.00 -11.18
CA PRO A 104 0.66 -11.20 -12.39
C PRO A 104 -0.70 -10.51 -12.56
N SER A 105 -0.80 -9.30 -12.05
CA SER A 105 -1.95 -8.40 -12.25
C SER A 105 -1.91 -7.77 -13.65
N PRO A 106 -3.04 -7.20 -14.14
CA PRO A 106 -3.05 -6.51 -15.42
C PRO A 106 -2.00 -5.39 -15.49
N LEU A 107 -1.31 -5.26 -16.62
CA LEU A 107 -0.22 -4.31 -16.81
C LEU A 107 -0.62 -2.87 -16.47
N TRP A 108 -1.82 -2.44 -16.88
CA TRP A 108 -2.33 -1.11 -16.58
C TRP A 108 -2.40 -0.84 -15.07
N PHE A 109 -2.85 -1.84 -14.28
CA PHE A 109 -2.93 -1.73 -12.84
C PHE A 109 -1.54 -1.69 -12.21
N SER A 110 -0.64 -2.56 -12.63
CA SER A 110 0.74 -2.58 -12.14
C SER A 110 1.45 -1.25 -12.35
N ILE A 111 1.29 -0.62 -13.53
CA ILE A 111 1.87 0.70 -13.83
C ILE A 111 1.23 1.78 -12.94
N LEU A 112 -0.10 1.80 -12.82
CA LEU A 112 -0.82 2.78 -12.02
C LEU A 112 -0.43 2.65 -10.54
N ASP A 113 -0.42 1.45 -10.01
CA ASP A 113 -0.12 1.17 -8.60
C ASP A 113 1.32 1.58 -8.24
N LEU A 114 2.31 1.09 -9.00
CA LEU A 114 3.72 1.44 -8.75
C LEU A 114 4.01 2.94 -8.92
N THR A 115 3.28 3.62 -9.81
CA THR A 115 3.48 5.05 -10.05
C THR A 115 2.86 5.92 -8.96
N PHE A 116 1.66 5.59 -8.47
CA PHE A 116 0.86 6.49 -7.64
C PHE A 116 0.70 6.06 -6.19
N ALA A 117 0.79 4.76 -5.87
CA ALA A 117 0.49 4.27 -4.53
C ALA A 117 1.63 4.45 -3.51
N TYR A 118 2.85 4.72 -3.92
CA TYR A 118 4.01 4.73 -3.02
C TYR A 118 4.66 6.11 -2.90
N VAL A 119 5.47 6.52 -3.86
CA VAL A 119 6.23 7.77 -3.77
C VAL A 119 5.33 9.01 -3.69
N PRO A 120 4.28 9.17 -4.52
CA PRO A 120 3.36 10.30 -4.40
C PRO A 120 2.63 10.33 -3.06
N MET A 121 2.26 9.17 -2.50
CA MET A 121 1.58 9.10 -1.22
C MET A 121 2.50 9.48 -0.05
N ALA A 122 3.76 9.06 -0.09
CA ALA A 122 4.75 9.52 0.89
C ALA A 122 5.02 11.03 0.77
N TRP A 123 5.09 11.57 -0.45
CA TRP A 123 5.20 13.02 -0.65
C TRP A 123 4.01 13.77 -0.06
N LEU A 124 2.79 13.32 -0.30
CA LEU A 124 1.58 13.90 0.30
C LEU A 124 1.63 13.84 1.83
N ALA A 125 2.06 12.71 2.39
CA ALA A 125 2.19 12.52 3.83
C ALA A 125 3.19 13.53 4.45
N GLY A 126 4.32 13.75 3.79
CA GLY A 126 5.29 14.77 4.18
C GLY A 126 4.72 16.19 4.11
N LYS A 127 3.98 16.51 3.03
CA LYS A 127 3.33 17.81 2.84
C LYS A 127 2.22 18.06 3.88
N TYR A 128 1.40 17.06 4.16
CA TYR A 128 0.33 17.17 5.14
C TYR A 128 0.84 17.47 6.56
N ARG A 129 2.00 16.95 6.91
CA ARG A 129 2.69 17.28 8.17
C ARG A 129 2.99 18.79 8.26
N TRP A 130 3.58 19.37 7.18
CA TRP A 130 3.97 20.80 7.15
C TRP A 130 2.80 21.77 7.22
N MET A 131 1.59 21.35 6.81
CA MET A 131 0.39 22.19 6.88
C MET A 131 -0.21 22.27 8.30
N LYS A 132 0.28 21.46 9.25
CA LYS A 132 -0.20 21.43 10.64
C LYS A 132 0.75 22.09 11.65
N GLU A 133 1.90 22.57 11.23
CA GLU A 133 2.85 23.37 12.01
C GLU A 133 2.65 24.85 11.70
#